data_56d4759c6b3a6580701227f295d6638a
#
_entry.id   56d4759c6b3a6580701227f295d6638a
#
_cell.length_a   1.000
_cell.length_b   1.000
_cell.length_c   1.000
_cell.angle_alpha   90.00
_cell.angle_beta   90.00
_cell.angle_gamma   90.00
#
_symmetry.space_group_name_H-M   'P 1'
#
loop_
_entity.id
_entity.type
_entity.pdbx_description
1 polymer ?
#
loop_
_entity_poly.entity_id
_entity_poly.type
_entity_poly.pdbx_seq_one_letter_code
_entity_poly.pdbx_strand_id
1 'polypeptide(L)'
;MTSNIFQDIKDRVDLKDLVRYYGLEVDRGGFACCPFHNERNPSFKVYEDHYHCFGCGEHGDHVDFVQKIYGLTNIEAAKKISHDLGLGLDDGELAIPVKPRLLKPKKDEAFLLWLDESVHTLLEYKKLLNYWEKIYD
;
A
#
# COMPACT_ATOMS: atom_id res chain seq x y z
N MET A 1 -12.23 -12.62 30.65
CA MET A 1 -10.97 -12.00 30.17
C MET A 1 -11.23 -11.42 28.81
N THR A 2 -11.36 -10.12 28.74
CA THR A 2 -11.41 -9.41 27.47
C THR A 2 -9.99 -9.26 26.95
N SER A 3 -9.60 -10.14 26.02
CA SER A 3 -8.35 -9.92 25.31
C SER A 3 -8.48 -8.60 24.54
N ASN A 4 -7.51 -7.73 24.72
CA ASN A 4 -7.47 -6.47 24.00
C ASN A 4 -6.98 -6.74 22.57
N ILE A 5 -7.87 -6.66 21.59
CA ILE A 5 -7.58 -6.92 20.19
C ILE A 5 -6.32 -6.18 19.70
N PHE A 6 -6.08 -4.98 20.21
CA PHE A 6 -4.91 -4.17 19.87
C PHE A 6 -3.60 -4.81 20.37
N GLN A 7 -3.62 -5.33 21.59
CA GLN A 7 -2.45 -6.01 22.15
C GLN A 7 -2.21 -7.35 21.48
N ASP A 8 -3.28 -8.11 21.24
CA ASP A 8 -3.19 -9.40 20.55
C ASP A 8 -2.59 -9.27 19.15
N ILE A 9 -2.93 -8.22 18.43
CA ILE A 9 -2.33 -7.92 17.11
C ILE A 9 -0.83 -7.66 17.25
N LYS A 10 -0.42 -6.83 18.21
CA LYS A 10 0.99 -6.51 18.44
C LYS A 10 1.82 -7.73 18.83
N ASP A 11 1.23 -8.61 19.61
CA ASP A 11 1.93 -9.81 20.11
C ASP A 11 2.06 -10.92 19.06
N ARG A 12 1.16 -10.97 18.10
CA ARG A 12 1.10 -12.04 17.08
C ARG A 12 1.64 -11.64 15.71
N VAL A 13 1.72 -10.35 15.41
CA VAL A 13 2.02 -9.85 14.07
C VAL A 13 3.25 -8.95 14.11
N ASP A 14 4.27 -9.31 13.32
CA ASP A 14 5.39 -8.42 13.05
C ASP A 14 4.93 -7.29 12.12
N LEU A 15 5.22 -6.05 12.50
CA LEU A 15 4.81 -4.88 11.71
C LEU A 15 5.43 -4.87 10.30
N LYS A 16 6.64 -5.38 10.14
CA LYS A 16 7.29 -5.50 8.83
C LYS A 16 6.50 -6.41 7.89
N ASP A 17 6.01 -7.53 8.41
CA ASP A 17 5.19 -8.46 7.64
C ASP A 17 3.83 -7.86 7.32
N LEU A 18 3.24 -7.12 8.27
CA LEU A 18 1.96 -6.43 8.06
C LEU A 18 2.06 -5.39 6.95
N VAL A 19 3.05 -4.52 6.99
CA VAL A 19 3.21 -3.47 5.97
C VAL A 19 3.51 -4.05 4.60
N ARG A 20 4.25 -5.16 4.53
CA ARG A 20 4.49 -5.89 3.28
C ARG A 20 3.21 -6.53 2.74
N TYR A 21 2.41 -7.10 3.62
CA TYR A 21 1.10 -7.66 3.26
C TYR A 21 0.22 -6.62 2.56
N TYR A 22 0.23 -5.40 3.06
CA TYR A 22 -0.53 -4.29 2.46
C TYR A 22 0.18 -3.60 1.29
N GLY A 23 1.29 -4.13 0.81
CA GLY A 23 1.95 -3.74 -0.42
C GLY A 23 3.09 -2.73 -0.27
N LEU A 24 3.54 -2.44 0.95
CA LEU A 24 4.71 -1.58 1.18
C LEU A 24 6.00 -2.40 1.04
N GLU A 25 6.88 -1.98 0.16
CA GLU A 25 8.19 -2.62 -0.01
C GLU A 25 9.18 -2.10 1.03
N VAL A 26 9.60 -3.00 1.92
CA VAL A 26 10.56 -2.71 2.99
C VAL A 26 11.87 -3.41 2.68
N ASP A 27 12.96 -2.67 2.72
CA ASP A 27 14.30 -3.20 2.50
C ASP A 27 14.81 -4.03 3.70
N ARG A 28 16.03 -4.58 3.58
CA ARG A 28 16.65 -5.38 4.64
C ARG A 28 16.93 -4.57 5.91
N GLY A 29 17.13 -3.27 5.78
CA GLY A 29 17.32 -2.34 6.89
C GLY A 29 16.02 -1.91 7.57
N GLY A 30 14.87 -2.29 7.03
CA GLY A 30 13.57 -1.87 7.52
C GLY A 30 13.10 -0.52 6.99
N PHE A 31 13.72 -0.01 5.93
CA PHE A 31 13.34 1.25 5.32
C PHE A 31 12.43 1.06 4.10
N ALA A 32 11.52 2.01 3.91
CA ALA A 32 10.62 2.06 2.77
C ALA A 32 10.36 3.52 2.36
N CYS A 33 9.83 3.72 1.17
CA CYS A 33 9.26 5.01 0.81
C CYS A 33 7.95 5.23 1.55
N CYS A 34 7.83 6.36 2.22
CA CYS A 34 6.66 6.68 3.05
C CYS A 34 5.38 6.73 2.20
N PRO A 35 4.31 6.04 2.60
CA PRO A 35 3.02 6.13 1.91
C PRO A 35 2.26 7.42 2.21
N PHE A 36 2.68 8.19 3.22
CA PHE A 36 1.97 9.36 3.71
C PHE A 36 2.46 10.69 3.11
N HIS A 37 3.63 10.70 2.47
CA HIS A 37 4.14 11.86 1.76
C HIS A 37 4.94 11.45 0.51
N ASN A 38 5.24 12.42 -0.36
CA ASN A 38 6.02 12.19 -1.56
C ASN A 38 7.52 12.24 -1.25
N GLU A 39 8.24 11.15 -1.57
CA GLU A 39 9.69 11.11 -1.44
C GLU A 39 10.32 10.18 -2.49
N ARG A 40 11.57 10.45 -2.81
CA ARG A 40 12.38 9.62 -3.72
C ARG A 40 13.26 8.63 -2.96
N ASN A 41 13.75 9.06 -1.79
CA ASN A 41 14.64 8.27 -0.94
C ASN A 41 13.84 7.70 0.23
N PRO A 42 14.02 6.42 0.57
CA PRO A 42 13.31 5.82 1.70
C PRO A 42 13.66 6.50 3.02
N SER A 43 12.65 7.06 3.69
CA SER A 43 12.78 7.67 5.02
C SER A 43 11.80 7.09 6.05
N PHE A 44 10.95 6.17 5.62
CA PHE A 44 9.98 5.48 6.45
C PHE A 44 10.63 4.22 7.05
N LYS A 45 10.90 4.25 8.35
CA LYS A 45 11.51 3.13 9.08
C LYS A 45 10.44 2.30 9.77
N VAL A 46 10.48 1.00 9.53
CA VAL A 46 9.59 0.03 10.17
C VAL A 46 10.39 -0.77 11.19
N TYR A 47 9.95 -0.74 12.44
CA TYR A 47 10.45 -1.54 13.56
C TYR A 47 9.53 -2.75 13.78
N GLU A 48 9.78 -3.52 14.81
CA GLU A 48 8.95 -4.70 15.11
C GLU A 48 7.54 -4.33 15.59
N ASP A 49 7.44 -3.26 16.36
CA ASP A 49 6.22 -2.84 17.06
C ASP A 49 5.69 -1.46 16.65
N HIS A 50 6.48 -0.67 15.93
CA HIS A 50 6.10 0.67 15.47
C HIS A 50 6.81 1.08 14.19
N TYR A 51 6.36 2.17 13.60
CA TYR A 51 7.03 2.82 12.47
C TYR A 51 7.27 4.30 12.75
N HIS A 52 8.26 4.85 12.08
CA HIS A 52 8.56 6.28 12.12
C HIS A 52 9.09 6.76 10.78
N CYS A 53 8.52 7.82 10.24
CA CYS A 53 9.01 8.47 9.04
C CYS A 53 9.89 9.66 9.41
N PHE A 54 11.15 9.62 9.02
CA PHE A 54 12.09 10.72 9.25
C PHE A 54 11.88 11.91 8.31
N GLY A 55 11.10 11.74 7.26
CA GLY A 55 10.77 12.80 6.30
C GLY A 55 9.60 13.69 6.76
N CYS A 56 8.49 13.08 7.14
CA CYS A 56 7.26 13.83 7.53
C CYS A 56 6.95 13.76 9.04
N GLY A 57 7.67 12.95 9.81
CA GLY A 57 7.42 12.77 11.23
C GLY A 57 6.24 11.84 11.57
N GLU A 58 5.65 11.21 10.59
CA GLU A 58 4.54 10.27 10.80
C GLU A 58 5.03 9.04 11.57
N HIS A 59 4.28 8.62 12.57
CA HIS A 59 4.62 7.47 13.41
C HIS A 59 3.36 6.78 13.92
N GLY A 60 3.49 5.54 14.37
CA GLY A 60 2.39 4.77 14.90
C GLY A 60 2.71 3.28 15.00
N ASP A 61 1.68 2.50 15.29
CA ASP A 61 1.75 1.04 15.40
C ASP A 61 1.01 0.34 14.25
N HIS A 62 0.76 -0.96 14.40
CA HIS A 62 0.05 -1.81 13.43
C HIS A 62 -1.31 -1.23 13.04
N VAL A 63 -2.10 -0.87 14.04
CA VAL A 63 -3.46 -0.36 13.84
C VAL A 63 -3.43 1.03 13.22
N ASP A 64 -2.55 1.91 13.69
CA ASP A 64 -2.37 3.26 13.15
C ASP A 64 -2.02 3.24 11.66
N PHE A 65 -1.16 2.32 11.25
CA PHE A 65 -0.76 2.15 9.85
C PHE A 65 -1.97 1.83 8.96
N VAL A 66 -2.74 0.81 9.33
CA VAL A 66 -3.92 0.39 8.56
C VAL A 66 -5.02 1.44 8.60
N GLN A 67 -5.21 2.07 9.76
CA GLN A 67 -6.18 3.16 9.93
C GLN A 67 -5.92 4.31 8.98
N LYS A 68 -4.68 4.74 8.85
CA LYS A 68 -4.28 5.86 7.99
C LYS A 68 -4.35 5.51 6.51
N ILE A 69 -3.92 4.31 6.12
CA ILE A 69 -3.95 3.87 4.73
C ILE A 69 -5.37 3.73 4.21
N TYR A 70 -6.27 3.17 5.00
CA TYR A 70 -7.65 2.91 4.59
C TYR A 70 -8.65 3.97 5.03
N GLY A 71 -8.27 4.89 5.91
CA GLY A 71 -9.17 5.90 6.47
C GLY A 71 -10.23 5.30 7.39
N LEU A 72 -9.84 4.32 8.20
CA LEU A 72 -10.72 3.60 9.12
C LEU A 72 -10.60 4.13 10.55
N THR A 73 -11.55 3.76 11.41
CA THR A 73 -11.41 3.95 12.85
C THR A 73 -10.43 2.91 13.43
N ASN A 74 -9.98 3.12 14.67
CA ASN A 74 -9.08 2.19 15.35
C ASN A 74 -9.64 0.75 15.41
N ILE A 75 -10.90 0.62 15.75
CA ILE A 75 -11.59 -0.67 15.86
C ILE A 75 -11.74 -1.34 14.50
N GLU A 76 -12.14 -0.59 13.49
CA GLU A 76 -12.27 -1.10 12.12
C GLU A 76 -10.93 -1.57 11.56
N ALA A 77 -9.86 -0.81 11.81
CA ALA A 77 -8.51 -1.19 11.39
C ALA A 77 -8.04 -2.46 12.09
N ALA A 78 -8.26 -2.59 13.40
CA ALA A 78 -7.92 -3.79 14.17
C ALA A 78 -8.68 -5.02 13.67
N LYS A 79 -9.98 -4.89 13.45
CA LYS A 79 -10.81 -5.96 12.88
C LYS A 79 -10.37 -6.35 11.48
N LYS A 80 -10.03 -5.37 10.64
CA LYS A 80 -9.50 -5.62 9.30
C LYS A 80 -8.20 -6.43 9.33
N ILE A 81 -7.26 -6.07 10.19
CA ILE A 81 -6.01 -6.83 10.39
C ILE A 81 -6.32 -8.26 10.82
N SER A 82 -7.21 -8.43 11.79
CA SER A 82 -7.61 -9.75 12.27
C SER A 82 -8.22 -10.60 11.16
N HIS A 83 -9.09 -10.02 10.35
CA HIS A 83 -9.72 -10.70 9.23
C HIS A 83 -8.71 -11.06 8.13
N ASP A 84 -7.91 -10.10 7.69
CA ASP A 84 -6.96 -10.28 6.58
C ASP A 84 -5.86 -11.29 6.90
N LEU A 85 -5.42 -11.34 8.15
CA LEU A 85 -4.38 -12.28 8.61
C LEU A 85 -4.94 -13.55 9.26
N GLY A 86 -6.26 -13.70 9.35
CA GLY A 86 -6.91 -14.87 9.90
C GLY A 86 -6.64 -15.09 11.39
N LEU A 87 -6.55 -14.02 12.18
CA LEU A 87 -6.25 -14.10 13.61
C LEU A 87 -7.43 -14.54 14.48
N GLY A 88 -8.67 -14.45 13.95
CA GLY A 88 -9.89 -14.85 14.65
C GLY A 88 -10.23 -13.98 15.87
N LEU A 89 -9.84 -12.72 15.84
CA LEU A 89 -10.05 -11.76 16.94
C LEU A 89 -11.31 -10.89 16.72
N ASP A 90 -11.97 -11.06 15.59
CA ASP A 90 -13.13 -10.29 15.19
C ASP A 90 -14.41 -11.12 15.25
N ASP A 91 -15.54 -10.46 15.35
CA ASP A 91 -16.87 -11.09 15.45
C ASP A 91 -17.39 -11.63 14.10
N GLY A 92 -16.56 -11.69 13.10
CA GLY A 92 -16.92 -12.25 11.77
C GLY A 92 -17.71 -11.31 10.86
N GLU A 93 -17.99 -10.08 11.26
CA GLU A 93 -18.78 -9.14 10.48
C GLU A 93 -17.94 -8.00 9.92
N LEU A 94 -17.15 -8.31 8.89
CA LEU A 94 -16.43 -7.27 8.14
C LEU A 94 -16.44 -7.51 6.64
N ALA A 95 -17.36 -6.84 5.99
CA ALA A 95 -17.22 -6.53 4.59
C ALA A 95 -16.74 -5.07 4.45
N ILE A 96 -15.43 -4.82 4.55
CA ILE A 96 -14.90 -3.53 4.17
C ILE A 96 -14.01 -3.72 2.94
N PRO A 97 -14.56 -3.69 1.73
CA PRO A 97 -13.76 -3.63 0.52
C PRO A 97 -13.27 -2.19 0.35
N VAL A 98 -12.24 -1.80 1.06
CA VAL A 98 -11.68 -0.47 0.93
C VAL A 98 -10.35 -0.54 0.21
N LYS A 99 -10.25 0.14 -0.91
CA LYS A 99 -8.96 0.32 -1.58
C LYS A 99 -8.06 1.20 -0.73
N PRO A 100 -6.77 0.89 -0.59
CA PRO A 100 -5.83 1.76 0.10
C PRO A 100 -5.83 3.16 -0.50
N ARG A 101 -6.00 4.18 0.34
CA ARG A 101 -6.03 5.57 -0.11
C ARG A 101 -4.64 6.15 -0.35
N LEU A 102 -3.64 5.63 0.36
CA LEU A 102 -2.32 6.25 0.45
C LEU A 102 -1.19 5.39 -0.12
N LEU A 103 -1.41 4.10 -0.36
CA LEU A 103 -0.40 3.28 -1.01
C LEU A 103 -0.26 3.72 -2.46
N LYS A 104 0.88 4.24 -2.78
CA LYS A 104 1.25 4.55 -4.17
C LYS A 104 1.41 3.23 -4.92
N PRO A 105 1.04 3.18 -6.21
CA PRO A 105 1.33 2.03 -7.02
C PRO A 105 2.83 1.75 -6.96
N LYS A 106 3.19 0.49 -6.92
CA LYS A 106 4.59 0.09 -7.02
C LYS A 106 5.20 0.77 -8.23
N LYS A 107 6.46 1.17 -8.10
CA LYS A 107 7.18 1.86 -9.19
C LYS A 107 7.05 1.10 -10.52
N ASP A 108 7.04 -0.22 -10.46
CA ASP A 108 6.89 -1.09 -11.61
C ASP A 108 5.46 -1.06 -12.20
N GLU A 109 4.42 -0.98 -11.36
CA GLU A 109 3.03 -0.85 -11.82
C GLU A 109 2.77 0.52 -12.45
N ALA A 110 3.31 1.59 -11.87
CA ALA A 110 3.22 2.93 -12.45
C ALA A 110 3.97 3.01 -13.79
N PHE A 111 5.12 2.34 -13.91
CA PHE A 111 5.87 2.24 -15.15
C PHE A 111 5.13 1.43 -16.21
N LEU A 112 4.51 0.31 -15.83
CA LEU A 112 3.71 -0.51 -16.74
C LEU A 112 2.47 0.22 -17.26
N LEU A 113 1.77 0.98 -16.41
CA LEU A 113 0.66 1.84 -16.82
C LEU A 113 1.11 2.93 -17.79
N TRP A 114 2.24 3.57 -17.52
CA TRP A 114 2.82 4.57 -18.41
C TRP A 114 3.25 3.96 -19.75
N LEU A 115 3.85 2.76 -19.73
CA LEU A 115 4.22 2.01 -20.93
C LEU A 115 2.99 1.66 -21.78
N ASP A 116 1.90 1.22 -21.16
CA ASP A 116 0.67 0.86 -21.84
C ASP A 116 0.05 2.07 -22.56
N GLU A 117 -0.04 3.21 -21.88
CA GLU A 117 -0.47 4.49 -22.50
C GLU A 117 0.45 4.92 -23.65
N SER A 118 1.76 4.84 -23.46
CA SER A 118 2.75 5.23 -24.48
C SER A 118 2.69 4.30 -25.69
N VAL A 119 2.57 3.00 -25.51
CA VAL A 119 2.43 2.01 -26.57
C VAL A 119 1.12 2.23 -27.35
N HIS A 120 0.03 2.49 -26.65
CA HIS A 120 -1.26 2.79 -27.31
C HIS A 120 -1.18 4.03 -28.20
N THR A 121 -0.58 5.09 -27.72
CA THR A 121 -0.33 6.33 -28.50
C THR A 121 0.54 6.08 -29.73
N LEU A 122 1.62 5.29 -29.58
CA LEU A 122 2.49 4.91 -30.69
C LEU A 122 1.78 4.05 -31.75
N LEU A 123 0.91 3.13 -31.34
CA LEU A 123 0.11 2.31 -32.24
C LEU A 123 -0.89 3.14 -33.05
N GLU A 124 -1.53 4.12 -32.42
CA GLU A 124 -2.40 5.09 -33.12
C GLU A 124 -1.61 5.92 -34.14
N TYR A 125 -0.42 6.38 -33.78
CA TYR A 125 0.47 7.12 -34.69
C TYR A 125 0.88 6.28 -35.90
N LYS A 126 1.20 5.01 -35.70
CA LYS A 126 1.55 4.06 -36.75
C LYS A 126 0.38 3.80 -37.72
N LYS A 127 -0.84 3.70 -37.22
CA LYS A 127 -2.06 3.58 -38.04
C LYS A 127 -2.26 4.81 -38.93
N LEU A 128 -2.04 6.01 -38.38
CA LEU A 128 -2.12 7.28 -39.12
C LEU A 128 -1.06 7.34 -40.23
N LEU A 129 0.19 6.97 -39.93
CA LEU A 129 1.26 6.93 -40.94
C LEU A 129 0.94 5.97 -42.09
N ASN A 130 0.48 4.76 -41.79
CA ASN A 130 0.06 3.78 -42.80
C ASN A 130 -1.10 4.27 -43.63
N TYR A 131 -2.03 5.05 -43.08
CA TYR A 131 -3.13 5.68 -43.78
C TYR A 131 -2.63 6.74 -44.75
N TRP A 132 -1.67 7.59 -44.34
CA TRP A 132 -1.09 8.62 -45.18
C TRP A 132 -0.26 8.04 -46.34
N GLU A 133 0.49 6.99 -46.12
CA GLU A 133 1.24 6.29 -47.18
C GLU A 133 0.33 5.74 -48.29
N LYS A 134 -0.86 5.27 -47.94
CA LYS A 134 -1.84 4.76 -48.89
C LYS A 134 -2.51 5.84 -49.72
N ILE A 135 -2.60 7.07 -49.24
CA ILE A 135 -3.26 8.19 -49.92
C ILE A 135 -2.32 8.87 -50.90
N TYR A 136 -1.01 8.87 -50.61
CA TYR A 136 -0.01 9.60 -51.40
C TYR A 136 0.85 8.70 -52.31
N ASP A 137 0.56 7.44 -52.38
CA ASP A 137 1.06 6.54 -53.40
C ASP A 137 0.07 6.54 -54.58
#